data_9a7b2340582ac0d0d26722bded09e78b
#
_entry.id   9a7b2340582ac0d0d26722bded09e78b
#
_cell.length_a   1.000
_cell.length_b   1.000
_cell.length_c   1.000
_cell.angle_alpha   90.00
_cell.angle_beta   90.00
_cell.angle_gamma   90.00
#
_symmetry.space_group_name_H-M   'P 1'
#
loop_
_entity.id
_entity.type
_entity.pdbx_description
1 polymer ?
#
loop_
_entity_poly.entity_id
_entity_poly.type
_entity_poly.pdbx_seq_one_letter_code
_entity_poly.pdbx_strand_id
1 'polypeptide(L)'
;MMEKEIVITGFDLISPIGVGQEEFWTSLRDGVSGIGCLDGTTPDSAVRPFVAAAPDFHAKDFVKPRKNIKVMSRDIQLGFVAAMMAVKRAGLNVDIESPENRSVEPERLGVIFGCDLMALELSELADAFYAGMENGKYDFSKWGPNAMTKIMPLWMLKYLPNMPASHIGIAMDARGASNSPTLDRVSSLASIIEAAHIIQRGDADVMVCGGTGNRSNPCFLSRGKSYRLAPWTGDPQSVPRPFDAGRVGTVNGEGSGALVIESKQFALARGAKPLATLRGYCQAVAPTNELLNMAESVERSITGALKKAGMSIGEIDHINADGLGTVEDDAREAAGIKAAAGDTPVFTGKGHFGTLGSGTGAVELAASLIAMEKGTLPPVRNCEKVADDCPINVITKEHTVTKNAFVKINQTNMGRSTAVVIEKY
;
A
#
# COMPACT_ATOMS: atom_id res chain seq x y z
N MET A 1 8.66 32.19 -0.08
CA MET A 1 9.50 31.16 0.59
C MET A 1 9.83 30.09 -0.45
N MET A 2 11.09 29.68 -0.56
CA MET A 2 11.45 28.53 -1.41
C MET A 2 10.77 27.27 -0.83
N GLU A 3 10.15 26.47 -1.70
CA GLU A 3 9.50 25.23 -1.31
C GLU A 3 10.56 24.28 -0.72
N LYS A 4 10.31 23.71 0.47
CA LYS A 4 11.27 22.78 1.11
C LYS A 4 11.39 21.52 0.27
N GLU A 5 12.59 21.12 -0.09
CA GLU A 5 12.85 19.84 -0.75
C GLU A 5 12.60 18.67 0.23
N ILE A 6 11.88 17.66 -0.23
CA ILE A 6 11.47 16.49 0.57
C ILE A 6 12.32 15.29 0.15
N VAL A 7 12.97 14.65 1.12
CA VAL A 7 13.76 13.45 0.90
C VAL A 7 13.21 12.24 1.63
N ILE A 8 13.40 11.07 1.06
CA ILE A 8 13.13 9.78 1.68
C ILE A 8 14.44 9.32 2.32
N THR A 9 14.43 9.09 3.63
CA THR A 9 15.61 8.65 4.39
C THR A 9 15.53 7.20 4.84
N GLY A 10 14.33 6.62 4.84
CA GLY A 10 14.11 5.21 5.12
C GLY A 10 12.78 4.74 4.58
N PHE A 11 12.72 3.48 4.22
CA PHE A 11 11.47 2.79 3.87
C PHE A 11 11.60 1.30 4.18
N ASP A 12 10.48 0.65 4.43
CA ASP A 12 10.42 -0.80 4.52
C ASP A 12 8.99 -1.29 4.26
N LEU A 13 8.83 -2.61 4.17
CA LEU A 13 7.55 -3.19 3.75
C LEU A 13 7.35 -4.61 4.30
N ILE A 14 6.08 -5.02 4.29
CA ILE A 14 5.64 -6.40 4.45
C ILE A 14 4.70 -6.71 3.29
N SER A 15 4.95 -7.81 2.61
CA SER A 15 4.16 -8.24 1.46
C SER A 15 4.04 -9.77 1.42
N PRO A 16 3.16 -10.33 0.59
CA PRO A 16 3.06 -11.79 0.42
C PRO A 16 4.32 -12.49 -0.10
N ILE A 17 5.27 -11.74 -0.65
CA ILE A 17 6.53 -12.28 -1.18
C ILE A 17 7.74 -11.92 -0.32
N GLY A 18 7.55 -11.43 0.91
CA GLY A 18 8.64 -11.23 1.85
C GLY A 18 8.40 -10.10 2.85
N VAL A 19 9.16 -10.18 3.94
CA VAL A 19 9.23 -9.21 5.04
C VAL A 19 10.56 -8.45 4.94
N GLY A 20 10.48 -7.15 4.71
CA GLY A 20 11.65 -6.30 4.51
C GLY A 20 12.17 -6.32 3.07
N GLN A 21 13.05 -5.36 2.78
CA GLN A 21 13.52 -5.07 1.41
C GLN A 21 14.23 -6.23 0.74
N GLU A 22 15.11 -6.94 1.47
CA GLU A 22 15.98 -7.97 0.87
C GLU A 22 15.20 -9.22 0.44
N GLU A 23 14.32 -9.71 1.32
CA GLU A 23 13.49 -10.87 1.02
C GLU A 23 12.49 -10.54 -0.10
N PHE A 24 11.86 -9.37 0.00
CA PHE A 24 10.95 -8.88 -1.03
C PHE A 24 11.64 -8.77 -2.41
N TRP A 25 12.82 -8.16 -2.47
CA TRP A 25 13.54 -7.99 -3.73
C TRP A 25 13.97 -9.32 -4.32
N THR A 26 14.50 -10.22 -3.50
CA THR A 26 14.91 -11.56 -3.95
C THR A 26 13.73 -12.31 -4.58
N SER A 27 12.59 -12.32 -3.89
CA SER A 27 11.36 -12.96 -4.39
C SER A 27 10.82 -12.29 -5.66
N LEU A 28 10.85 -10.96 -5.73
CA LEU A 28 10.40 -10.20 -6.90
C LEU A 28 11.25 -10.53 -8.13
N ARG A 29 12.59 -10.50 -7.97
CA ARG A 29 13.55 -10.81 -9.03
C ARG A 29 13.42 -12.25 -9.51
N ASP A 30 13.27 -13.20 -8.58
CA ASP A 30 13.21 -14.62 -8.87
C ASP A 30 11.82 -15.08 -9.36
N GLY A 31 10.88 -14.13 -9.53
CA GLY A 31 9.54 -14.40 -10.07
C GLY A 31 8.62 -15.15 -9.12
N VAL A 32 8.89 -15.12 -7.80
CA VAL A 32 8.06 -15.79 -6.78
C VAL A 32 6.66 -15.19 -6.73
N SER A 33 5.64 -16.04 -6.58
CA SER A 33 4.27 -15.64 -6.29
C SER A 33 3.94 -15.89 -4.83
N GLY A 34 3.39 -14.89 -4.16
CA GLY A 34 2.81 -15.02 -2.82
C GLY A 34 1.33 -15.40 -2.84
N ILE A 35 0.79 -15.78 -4.01
CA ILE A 35 -0.62 -16.11 -4.17
C ILE A 35 -0.82 -17.60 -3.98
N GLY A 36 -1.75 -17.95 -3.10
CA GLY A 36 -2.15 -19.30 -2.78
C GLY A 36 -3.65 -19.40 -2.56
N CYS A 37 -4.08 -20.46 -1.87
CA CYS A 37 -5.45 -20.60 -1.40
C CYS A 37 -5.53 -20.18 0.07
N LEU A 38 -6.71 -19.67 0.46
CA LEU A 38 -6.97 -19.32 1.86
C LEU A 38 -6.77 -20.54 2.76
N ASP A 39 -6.10 -20.35 3.89
CA ASP A 39 -5.89 -21.39 4.90
C ASP A 39 -7.22 -22.01 5.36
N GLY A 40 -7.21 -23.32 5.64
CA GLY A 40 -8.40 -24.10 5.98
C GLY A 40 -9.20 -24.59 4.77
N THR A 41 -8.83 -24.22 3.54
CA THR A 41 -9.36 -24.83 2.32
C THR A 41 -8.43 -25.96 1.87
N THR A 42 -9.01 -27.16 1.62
CA THR A 42 -8.26 -28.30 1.09
C THR A 42 -8.35 -28.36 -0.44
N PRO A 43 -7.49 -29.12 -1.13
CA PRO A 43 -7.61 -29.34 -2.57
C PRO A 43 -9.00 -29.83 -3.00
N ASP A 44 -9.67 -30.58 -2.13
CA ASP A 44 -11.01 -31.14 -2.37
C ASP A 44 -12.16 -30.21 -1.93
N SER A 45 -11.84 -29.03 -1.36
CA SER A 45 -12.88 -28.05 -0.98
C SER A 45 -13.58 -27.51 -2.21
N ALA A 46 -14.92 -27.42 -2.16
CA ALA A 46 -15.73 -26.85 -3.24
C ALA A 46 -15.46 -25.38 -3.50
N VAL A 47 -14.94 -24.66 -2.49
CA VAL A 47 -14.56 -23.25 -2.56
C VAL A 47 -13.11 -23.10 -2.07
N ARG A 48 -12.25 -22.56 -2.94
CA ARG A 48 -10.82 -22.36 -2.66
C ARG A 48 -10.43 -20.93 -3.04
N PRO A 49 -10.79 -19.94 -2.21
CA PRO A 49 -10.49 -18.55 -2.52
C PRO A 49 -8.99 -18.31 -2.70
N PHE A 50 -8.62 -17.66 -3.78
CA PHE A 50 -7.25 -17.23 -3.99
C PHE A 50 -6.96 -15.99 -3.14
N VAL A 51 -5.86 -16.03 -2.41
CA VAL A 51 -5.40 -14.95 -1.54
C VAL A 51 -3.88 -14.82 -1.60
N ALA A 52 -3.40 -13.62 -1.29
CA ALA A 52 -1.99 -13.35 -1.13
C ALA A 52 -1.72 -12.93 0.32
N ALA A 53 -1.44 -13.91 1.18
CA ALA A 53 -1.16 -13.69 2.59
C ALA A 53 0.33 -13.40 2.82
N ALA A 54 0.63 -12.43 3.68
CA ALA A 54 1.99 -12.15 4.09
C ALA A 54 2.51 -13.27 5.04
N PRO A 55 3.81 -13.62 4.96
CA PRO A 55 4.41 -14.55 5.90
C PRO A 55 4.37 -14.02 7.34
N ASP A 56 4.77 -14.84 8.32
CA ASP A 56 4.84 -14.39 9.72
C ASP A 56 5.97 -13.37 9.88
N PHE A 57 5.63 -12.20 10.38
CA PHE A 57 6.56 -11.08 10.62
C PHE A 57 6.80 -10.80 12.10
N HIS A 58 6.42 -11.74 12.98
CA HIS A 58 6.69 -11.72 14.42
C HIS A 58 6.39 -10.38 15.11
N ALA A 59 5.17 -9.84 14.92
CA ALA A 59 4.75 -8.52 15.43
C ALA A 59 5.08 -8.30 16.93
N LYS A 60 5.14 -9.39 17.73
CA LYS A 60 5.47 -9.35 19.16
C LYS A 60 6.88 -8.82 19.47
N ASP A 61 7.79 -8.86 18.50
CA ASP A 61 9.16 -8.39 18.68
C ASP A 61 9.27 -6.87 18.51
N PHE A 62 8.30 -6.28 17.85
CA PHE A 62 8.22 -4.83 17.58
C PHE A 62 7.31 -4.10 18.58
N VAL A 63 6.23 -4.73 19.06
CA VAL A 63 5.21 -4.08 19.89
C VAL A 63 5.62 -4.06 21.37
N LYS A 64 5.78 -2.86 21.91
CA LYS A 64 6.05 -2.62 23.33
C LYS A 64 5.00 -1.68 23.96
N PRO A 65 4.42 -1.99 25.13
CA PRO A 65 4.47 -3.30 25.79
C PRO A 65 3.68 -4.36 24.98
N ARG A 66 4.11 -5.62 25.04
CA ARG A 66 3.54 -6.75 24.27
C ARG A 66 2.02 -6.93 24.42
N LYS A 67 1.45 -6.48 25.55
CA LYS A 67 -0.01 -6.55 25.79
C LYS A 67 -0.84 -5.75 24.78
N ASN A 68 -0.25 -4.72 24.14
CA ASN A 68 -0.93 -3.88 23.15
C ASN A 68 -1.34 -4.67 21.90
N ILE A 69 -0.69 -5.79 21.59
CA ILE A 69 -1.09 -6.68 20.48
C ILE A 69 -2.54 -7.15 20.58
N LYS A 70 -3.09 -7.27 21.81
CA LYS A 70 -4.48 -7.70 22.01
C LYS A 70 -5.53 -6.75 21.42
N VAL A 71 -5.15 -5.49 21.19
CA VAL A 71 -6.01 -4.46 20.59
C VAL A 71 -5.53 -4.04 19.18
N MET A 72 -4.70 -4.85 18.54
CA MET A 72 -4.22 -4.65 17.18
C MET A 72 -4.75 -5.74 16.26
N SER A 73 -5.54 -5.36 15.25
CA SER A 73 -5.90 -6.24 14.15
C SER A 73 -4.67 -6.58 13.30
N ARG A 74 -4.83 -7.50 12.34
CA ARG A 74 -3.78 -7.84 11.38
C ARG A 74 -3.31 -6.60 10.60
N ASP A 75 -4.25 -5.74 10.15
CA ASP A 75 -3.95 -4.47 9.47
C ASP A 75 -3.06 -3.55 10.31
N ILE A 76 -3.39 -3.41 11.61
CA ILE A 76 -2.61 -2.57 12.53
C ILE A 76 -1.20 -3.15 12.72
N GLN A 77 -1.09 -4.47 12.88
CA GLN A 77 0.20 -5.13 13.07
C GLN A 77 1.10 -4.97 11.83
N LEU A 78 0.56 -5.19 10.61
CA LEU A 78 1.26 -4.97 9.35
C LEU A 78 1.80 -3.53 9.25
N GLY A 79 0.91 -2.54 9.46
CA GLY A 79 1.26 -1.12 9.39
C GLY A 79 2.31 -0.72 10.42
N PHE A 80 2.12 -1.15 11.64
CA PHE A 80 3.02 -0.85 12.75
C PHE A 80 4.42 -1.40 12.51
N VAL A 81 4.53 -2.68 12.15
CA VAL A 81 5.85 -3.32 11.94
C VAL A 81 6.57 -2.69 10.74
N ALA A 82 5.90 -2.48 9.61
CA ALA A 82 6.49 -1.81 8.45
C ALA A 82 7.01 -0.41 8.82
N ALA A 83 6.25 0.37 9.61
CA ALA A 83 6.66 1.70 10.06
C ALA A 83 7.89 1.64 10.98
N MET A 84 7.93 0.72 11.96
CA MET A 84 9.08 0.57 12.85
C MET A 84 10.34 0.14 12.09
N MET A 85 10.20 -0.73 11.08
CA MET A 85 11.31 -1.13 10.22
C MET A 85 11.82 0.06 9.38
N ALA A 86 10.93 0.86 8.81
CA ALA A 86 11.28 2.07 8.05
C ALA A 86 12.00 3.11 8.91
N VAL A 87 11.52 3.35 10.14
CA VAL A 87 12.14 4.25 11.13
C VAL A 87 13.56 3.78 11.49
N LYS A 88 13.72 2.47 11.73
CA LYS A 88 15.04 1.88 11.98
C LYS A 88 16.01 2.07 10.80
N ARG A 89 15.52 1.89 9.56
CA ARG A 89 16.34 2.11 8.36
C ARG A 89 16.71 3.58 8.14
N ALA A 90 15.83 4.50 8.52
CA ALA A 90 16.13 5.93 8.49
C ALA A 90 17.19 6.35 9.52
N GLY A 91 17.57 5.45 10.43
CA GLY A 91 18.48 5.77 11.53
C GLY A 91 17.90 6.81 12.50
N LEU A 92 16.56 6.86 12.61
CA LEU A 92 15.89 7.75 13.56
C LEU A 92 15.84 7.11 14.94
N ASN A 93 16.38 7.79 15.94
CA ASN A 93 16.12 7.45 17.34
C ASN A 93 14.86 8.18 17.81
N VAL A 94 13.81 7.42 18.08
CA VAL A 94 12.51 7.88 18.57
C VAL A 94 12.16 7.22 19.92
N ASP A 95 13.17 6.71 20.63
CA ASP A 95 12.98 6.02 21.89
C ASP A 95 12.38 6.96 22.94
N ILE A 96 11.25 6.54 23.50
CA ILE A 96 10.55 7.26 24.56
C ILE A 96 11.19 7.09 25.93
N GLU A 97 12.00 6.03 26.12
CA GLU A 97 12.71 5.74 27.36
C GLU A 97 14.03 6.54 27.47
N SER A 98 14.52 7.09 26.35
CA SER A 98 15.75 7.91 26.26
C SER A 98 15.51 9.20 25.51
N PRO A 99 14.70 10.12 26.04
CA PRO A 99 14.26 11.33 25.32
C PRO A 99 15.43 12.26 24.95
N GLU A 100 16.51 12.28 25.71
CA GLU A 100 17.71 13.09 25.46
C GLU A 100 18.49 12.67 24.21
N ASN A 101 18.28 11.45 23.73
CA ASN A 101 18.96 10.89 22.55
C ASN A 101 18.07 10.94 21.28
N ARG A 102 16.89 11.54 21.35
CA ARG A 102 15.95 11.57 20.21
C ARG A 102 16.52 12.34 19.03
N SER A 103 16.28 11.83 17.83
CA SER A 103 16.69 12.48 16.58
C SER A 103 15.79 13.65 16.18
N VAL A 104 14.59 13.74 16.74
CA VAL A 104 13.59 14.75 16.41
C VAL A 104 12.71 15.05 17.62
N GLU A 105 12.33 16.29 17.82
CA GLU A 105 11.38 16.71 18.85
C GLU A 105 10.00 16.07 18.59
N PRO A 106 9.29 15.59 19.64
CA PRO A 106 7.98 14.96 19.49
C PRO A 106 6.98 15.76 18.68
N GLU A 107 6.92 17.07 18.87
CA GLU A 107 6.01 18.00 18.19
C GLU A 107 6.38 18.23 16.72
N ARG A 108 7.60 17.85 16.30
CA ARG A 108 8.11 17.95 14.93
C ARG A 108 8.06 16.63 14.18
N LEU A 109 7.62 15.54 14.84
CA LEU A 109 7.41 14.21 14.29
C LEU A 109 5.92 13.96 14.09
N GLY A 110 5.49 13.69 12.86
CA GLY A 110 4.10 13.37 12.54
C GLY A 110 3.92 11.99 11.89
N VAL A 111 2.66 11.55 11.81
CA VAL A 111 2.26 10.26 11.23
C VAL A 111 1.05 10.43 10.33
N ILE A 112 1.19 10.15 9.03
CA ILE A 112 0.06 10.04 8.12
C ILE A 112 0.07 8.64 7.54
N PHE A 113 -0.90 7.81 7.92
CA PHE A 113 -0.88 6.40 7.53
C PHE A 113 -2.22 5.95 6.95
N GLY A 114 -2.21 5.60 5.66
CA GLY A 114 -3.39 5.16 4.94
C GLY A 114 -3.88 3.80 5.42
N CYS A 115 -5.18 3.67 5.58
CA CYS A 115 -5.81 2.40 5.93
C CYS A 115 -7.14 2.24 5.21
N ASP A 116 -7.51 1.00 4.92
CA ASP A 116 -8.83 0.66 4.40
C ASP A 116 -9.87 0.52 5.51
N LEU A 117 -11.11 0.30 5.11
CA LEU A 117 -12.12 -0.23 6.01
C LEU A 117 -11.65 -1.62 6.46
N MET A 118 -11.44 -1.80 7.75
CA MET A 118 -10.99 -3.06 8.32
C MET A 118 -12.16 -4.05 8.44
N ALA A 119 -11.95 -5.28 8.02
CA ALA A 119 -12.91 -6.35 8.22
C ALA A 119 -12.78 -6.96 9.60
N LEU A 120 -13.91 -7.26 10.21
CA LEU A 120 -13.97 -7.93 11.50
C LEU A 120 -13.49 -9.39 11.37
N GLU A 121 -12.81 -9.89 12.39
CA GLU A 121 -12.59 -11.31 12.56
C GLU A 121 -13.90 -11.97 13.02
N LEU A 122 -14.48 -12.83 12.17
CA LEU A 122 -15.78 -13.46 12.45
C LEU A 122 -15.78 -14.26 13.77
N SER A 123 -14.66 -14.87 14.11
CA SER A 123 -14.46 -15.60 15.37
C SER A 123 -14.65 -14.73 16.61
N GLU A 124 -14.32 -13.45 16.57
CA GLU A 124 -14.46 -12.53 17.71
C GLU A 124 -15.91 -12.15 18.01
N LEU A 125 -16.79 -12.27 17.02
CA LEU A 125 -18.22 -11.98 17.16
C LEU A 125 -19.09 -13.23 17.23
N ALA A 126 -18.54 -14.42 17.01
CA ALA A 126 -19.30 -15.66 16.94
C ALA A 126 -20.14 -15.90 18.21
N ASP A 127 -19.51 -15.81 19.39
CA ASP A 127 -20.19 -16.01 20.67
C ASP A 127 -21.32 -15.00 20.90
N ALA A 128 -21.08 -13.73 20.51
CA ALA A 128 -22.08 -12.69 20.60
C ALA A 128 -23.24 -12.94 19.62
N PHE A 129 -22.93 -13.36 18.41
CA PHE A 129 -23.95 -13.73 17.43
C PHE A 129 -24.81 -14.90 17.91
N TYR A 130 -24.19 -15.98 18.40
CA TYR A 130 -24.92 -17.13 18.93
C TYR A 130 -25.74 -16.79 20.17
N ALA A 131 -25.26 -15.90 21.05
CA ALA A 131 -26.02 -15.42 22.20
C ALA A 131 -27.27 -14.58 21.83
N GLY A 132 -27.31 -14.04 20.62
CA GLY A 132 -28.47 -13.38 20.04
C GLY A 132 -29.45 -14.31 19.30
N MET A 133 -29.11 -15.62 19.16
CA MET A 133 -29.96 -16.58 18.44
C MET A 133 -31.03 -17.17 19.35
N GLU A 134 -32.23 -17.37 18.81
CA GLU A 134 -33.33 -18.14 19.41
C GLU A 134 -34.05 -18.91 18.34
N ASN A 135 -34.27 -20.22 18.57
CA ASN A 135 -34.98 -21.12 17.63
C ASN A 135 -34.44 -21.02 16.19
N GLY A 136 -33.11 -20.90 16.03
CA GLY A 136 -32.45 -20.79 14.72
C GLY A 136 -32.58 -19.43 14.02
N LYS A 137 -33.12 -18.40 14.70
CA LYS A 137 -33.30 -17.07 14.17
C LYS A 137 -32.60 -16.06 15.07
N TYR A 138 -32.04 -14.99 14.47
CA TYR A 138 -31.43 -13.90 15.21
C TYR A 138 -32.49 -12.96 15.78
N ASP A 139 -32.42 -12.68 17.09
CA ASP A 139 -33.31 -11.77 17.80
C ASP A 139 -32.54 -10.55 18.31
N PHE A 140 -32.77 -9.41 17.68
CA PHE A 140 -32.10 -8.15 18.04
C PHE A 140 -32.40 -7.68 19.49
N SER A 141 -33.53 -8.07 20.09
CA SER A 141 -33.85 -7.72 21.47
C SER A 141 -32.87 -8.32 22.48
N LYS A 142 -32.18 -9.39 22.10
CA LYS A 142 -31.17 -10.10 22.91
C LYS A 142 -29.77 -9.51 22.77
N TRP A 143 -29.57 -8.57 21.84
CA TRP A 143 -28.23 -7.99 21.62
C TRP A 143 -27.68 -7.33 22.88
N GLY A 144 -28.42 -6.38 23.48
CA GLY A 144 -27.99 -5.69 24.69
C GLY A 144 -27.74 -6.63 25.88
N PRO A 145 -28.75 -7.40 26.33
CA PRO A 145 -28.61 -8.19 27.55
C PRO A 145 -27.70 -9.40 27.42
N ASN A 146 -27.59 -10.01 26.24
CA ASN A 146 -26.89 -11.29 26.06
C ASN A 146 -25.63 -11.17 25.22
N ALA A 147 -25.74 -10.61 24.01
CA ALA A 147 -24.66 -10.60 23.02
C ALA A 147 -23.52 -9.65 23.40
N MET A 148 -23.82 -8.42 23.81
CA MET A 148 -22.80 -7.43 24.17
C MET A 148 -21.87 -7.88 25.29
N THR A 149 -22.35 -8.71 26.22
CA THR A 149 -21.53 -9.26 27.31
C THR A 149 -20.46 -10.25 26.83
N LYS A 150 -20.56 -10.74 25.60
CA LYS A 150 -19.63 -11.69 24.97
C LYS A 150 -18.55 -10.98 24.14
N ILE A 151 -18.68 -9.67 23.92
CA ILE A 151 -17.72 -8.90 23.12
C ILE A 151 -16.68 -8.31 24.05
N MET A 152 -15.39 -8.39 23.68
CA MET A 152 -14.31 -7.71 24.39
C MET A 152 -14.59 -6.20 24.41
N PRO A 153 -14.58 -5.49 25.56
CA PRO A 153 -14.95 -4.08 25.64
C PRO A 153 -14.20 -3.14 24.67
N LEU A 154 -12.95 -3.47 24.35
CA LEU A 154 -12.09 -2.67 23.44
C LEU A 154 -12.01 -3.23 22.02
N TRP A 155 -12.89 -4.17 21.64
CA TRP A 155 -12.83 -4.83 20.34
C TRP A 155 -12.88 -3.84 19.16
N MET A 156 -13.64 -2.77 19.29
CA MET A 156 -13.81 -1.75 18.23
C MET A 156 -12.47 -1.06 17.90
N LEU A 157 -11.57 -0.89 18.86
CA LEU A 157 -10.26 -0.28 18.62
C LEU A 157 -9.42 -1.08 17.61
N LYS A 158 -9.69 -2.37 17.43
CA LYS A 158 -9.01 -3.21 16.44
C LYS A 158 -9.42 -2.89 15.00
N TYR A 159 -10.56 -2.20 14.80
CA TYR A 159 -11.20 -2.09 13.49
C TYR A 159 -11.47 -0.65 13.04
N LEU A 160 -10.86 0.33 13.73
CA LEU A 160 -10.93 1.74 13.33
C LEU A 160 -9.76 2.09 12.39
N PRO A 161 -10.03 2.67 11.20
CA PRO A 161 -8.99 2.96 10.20
C PRO A 161 -7.87 3.90 10.67
N ASN A 162 -8.10 4.70 11.71
CA ASN A 162 -7.08 5.58 12.29
C ASN A 162 -6.11 4.85 13.25
N MET A 163 -6.39 3.62 13.64
CA MET A 163 -5.59 2.94 14.66
C MET A 163 -4.16 2.57 14.22
N PRO A 164 -3.86 2.24 12.95
CA PRO A 164 -2.48 2.10 12.53
C PRO A 164 -1.65 3.36 12.80
N ALA A 165 -2.13 4.54 12.39
CA ALA A 165 -1.46 5.81 12.66
C ALA A 165 -1.34 6.09 14.17
N SER A 166 -2.39 5.80 14.93
CA SER A 166 -2.41 6.01 16.39
C SER A 166 -1.38 5.13 17.11
N HIS A 167 -1.32 3.83 16.80
CA HIS A 167 -0.33 2.93 17.41
C HIS A 167 1.11 3.31 17.04
N ILE A 168 1.35 3.70 15.79
CA ILE A 168 2.66 4.19 15.33
C ILE A 168 3.03 5.47 16.09
N GLY A 169 2.12 6.44 16.18
CA GLY A 169 2.34 7.71 16.88
C GLY A 169 2.62 7.52 18.37
N ILE A 170 1.85 6.67 19.06
CA ILE A 170 2.06 6.36 20.47
C ILE A 170 3.43 5.72 20.72
N ALA A 171 3.85 4.78 19.88
CA ALA A 171 5.13 4.08 20.04
C ALA A 171 6.35 4.99 19.86
N MET A 172 6.19 6.08 19.12
CA MET A 172 7.24 7.05 18.84
C MET A 172 7.10 8.37 19.62
N ASP A 173 6.06 8.51 20.46
CA ASP A 173 5.66 9.79 21.06
C ASP A 173 5.61 10.91 20.00
N ALA A 174 5.02 10.62 18.83
CA ALA A 174 4.83 11.59 17.77
C ALA A 174 3.64 12.50 18.11
N ARG A 175 3.92 13.78 18.33
CA ARG A 175 2.92 14.80 18.74
C ARG A 175 2.63 15.82 17.64
N GLY A 176 3.28 15.67 16.49
CA GLY A 176 3.01 16.46 15.30
C GLY A 176 1.72 16.05 14.60
N ALA A 177 1.55 16.48 13.36
CA ALA A 177 0.36 16.21 12.56
C ALA A 177 0.10 14.70 12.40
N SER A 178 -1.16 14.29 12.55
CA SER A 178 -1.58 12.89 12.40
C SER A 178 -2.89 12.80 11.63
N ASN A 179 -2.96 11.90 10.64
CA ASN A 179 -4.18 11.62 9.88
C ASN A 179 -4.16 10.20 9.30
N SER A 180 -5.32 9.72 8.83
CA SER A 180 -5.47 8.39 8.22
C SER A 180 -6.36 8.48 6.98
N PRO A 181 -5.78 8.74 5.80
CA PRO A 181 -6.53 8.68 4.54
C PRO A 181 -7.13 7.29 4.30
N THR A 182 -8.45 7.23 4.08
CA THR A 182 -9.18 6.00 3.77
C THR A 182 -9.76 6.14 2.36
N LEU A 183 -8.91 5.87 1.37
CA LEU A 183 -9.15 6.18 -0.04
C LEU A 183 -8.85 4.96 -0.95
N ASP A 184 -9.05 3.74 -0.45
CA ASP A 184 -8.74 2.52 -1.18
C ASP A 184 -7.25 2.44 -1.56
N ARG A 185 -6.90 1.88 -2.72
CA ARG A 185 -5.54 1.66 -3.21
C ARG A 185 -4.67 2.92 -3.32
N VAL A 186 -5.27 4.10 -3.37
CA VAL A 186 -4.52 5.37 -3.42
C VAL A 186 -4.14 5.92 -2.05
N SER A 187 -4.60 5.30 -0.95
CA SER A 187 -4.42 5.82 0.42
C SER A 187 -2.98 6.06 0.81
N SER A 188 -2.08 5.12 0.53
CA SER A 188 -0.66 5.27 0.89
C SER A 188 0.04 6.38 0.10
N LEU A 189 -0.24 6.53 -1.20
CA LEU A 189 0.30 7.66 -1.97
C LEU A 189 -0.30 8.99 -1.51
N ALA A 190 -1.60 9.01 -1.16
CA ALA A 190 -2.23 10.19 -0.58
C ALA A 190 -1.60 10.57 0.77
N SER A 191 -1.25 9.58 1.59
CA SER A 191 -0.53 9.79 2.87
C SER A 191 0.84 10.41 2.65
N ILE A 192 1.59 9.96 1.64
CA ILE A 192 2.90 10.53 1.28
C ILE A 192 2.75 11.99 0.84
N ILE A 193 1.73 12.29 0.02
CA ILE A 193 1.46 13.66 -0.46
C ILE A 193 1.06 14.58 0.70
N GLU A 194 0.18 14.15 1.59
CA GLU A 194 -0.24 14.93 2.74
C GLU A 194 0.94 15.19 3.69
N ALA A 195 1.74 14.17 3.96
CA ALA A 195 2.96 14.29 4.77
C ALA A 195 3.96 15.28 4.15
N ALA A 196 4.13 15.26 2.82
CA ALA A 196 4.96 16.23 2.12
C ALA A 196 4.44 17.67 2.28
N HIS A 197 3.13 17.90 2.15
CA HIS A 197 2.54 19.21 2.37
C HIS A 197 2.77 19.73 3.80
N ILE A 198 2.70 18.86 4.81
CA ILE A 198 2.94 19.22 6.22
C ILE A 198 4.39 19.69 6.41
N ILE A 199 5.36 18.97 5.85
CA ILE A 199 6.78 19.38 5.89
C ILE A 199 6.99 20.69 5.14
N GLN A 200 6.39 20.87 3.96
CA GLN A 200 6.53 22.07 3.14
C GLN A 200 5.99 23.32 3.85
N ARG A 201 4.87 23.19 4.57
CA ARG A 201 4.33 24.29 5.40
C ARG A 201 5.18 24.59 6.64
N GLY A 202 6.07 23.67 7.02
CA GLY A 202 6.91 23.81 8.19
C GLY A 202 6.27 23.32 9.50
N ASP A 203 5.16 22.55 9.42
CA ASP A 203 4.46 22.04 10.59
C ASP A 203 5.17 20.82 11.20
N ALA A 204 5.99 20.11 10.41
CA ALA A 204 6.86 19.02 10.85
C ALA A 204 8.21 19.06 10.15
N ASP A 205 9.21 18.34 10.70
CA ASP A 205 10.50 18.11 10.05
C ASP A 205 10.63 16.67 9.56
N VAL A 206 9.95 15.74 10.25
CA VAL A 206 9.93 14.31 9.96
C VAL A 206 8.49 13.82 9.92
N MET A 207 8.16 13.04 8.91
CA MET A 207 6.87 12.36 8.80
C MET A 207 7.07 10.87 8.52
N VAL A 208 6.40 10.02 9.29
CA VAL A 208 6.23 8.60 8.96
C VAL A 208 4.93 8.47 8.18
N CYS A 209 5.02 7.98 6.95
CA CYS A 209 3.87 7.87 6.06
C CYS A 209 3.87 6.54 5.30
N GLY A 210 2.73 6.17 4.76
CA GLY A 210 2.56 4.91 4.05
C GLY A 210 1.14 4.41 4.12
N GLY A 211 0.96 3.09 4.15
CA GLY A 211 -0.37 2.50 4.28
C GLY A 211 -0.34 1.01 4.51
N THR A 212 -1.45 0.50 5.02
CA THR A 212 -1.67 -0.91 5.33
C THR A 212 -3.04 -1.37 4.86
N GLY A 213 -3.17 -2.63 4.49
CA GLY A 213 -4.45 -3.25 4.16
C GLY A 213 -4.39 -4.76 4.26
N ASN A 214 -5.52 -5.34 4.62
CA ASN A 214 -5.74 -6.77 4.65
C ASN A 214 -7.07 -7.10 3.96
N ARG A 215 -7.00 -7.48 2.69
CA ARG A 215 -8.16 -7.92 1.90
C ARG A 215 -8.29 -9.43 1.79
N SER A 216 -7.41 -10.19 2.41
CA SER A 216 -7.49 -11.65 2.47
C SER A 216 -8.58 -12.16 3.43
N ASN A 217 -9.13 -11.27 4.28
CA ASN A 217 -10.22 -11.61 5.19
C ASN A 217 -11.47 -12.10 4.43
N PRO A 218 -12.13 -13.17 4.90
CA PRO A 218 -13.34 -13.74 4.26
C PRO A 218 -14.46 -12.73 3.98
N CYS A 219 -14.62 -11.70 4.79
CA CYS A 219 -15.59 -10.64 4.56
C CYS A 219 -15.35 -9.85 3.27
N PHE A 220 -14.09 -9.68 2.84
CA PHE A 220 -13.76 -9.08 1.55
C PHE A 220 -13.90 -10.07 0.40
N LEU A 221 -13.55 -11.32 0.61
CA LEU A 221 -13.68 -12.38 -0.40
C LEU A 221 -15.13 -12.61 -0.79
N SER A 222 -16.07 -12.52 0.17
CA SER A 222 -17.53 -12.60 -0.10
C SER A 222 -18.04 -11.50 -1.05
N ARG A 223 -17.27 -10.40 -1.24
CA ARG A 223 -17.59 -9.28 -2.14
C ARG A 223 -16.88 -9.38 -3.49
N GLY A 224 -16.58 -10.59 -3.96
CA GLY A 224 -15.74 -10.84 -5.15
C GLY A 224 -16.11 -10.03 -6.40
N LYS A 225 -17.41 -9.82 -6.67
CA LYS A 225 -17.87 -9.00 -7.79
C LYS A 225 -17.48 -7.52 -7.63
N SER A 226 -17.60 -6.97 -6.42
CA SER A 226 -17.24 -5.56 -6.14
C SER A 226 -15.73 -5.31 -6.27
N TYR A 227 -14.91 -6.31 -5.94
CA TYR A 227 -13.47 -6.24 -6.05
C TYR A 227 -12.91 -6.86 -7.34
N ARG A 228 -13.77 -7.32 -8.25
CA ARG A 228 -13.39 -7.91 -9.55
C ARG A 228 -12.34 -9.01 -9.41
N LEU A 229 -12.57 -9.92 -8.46
CA LEU A 229 -11.66 -11.03 -8.20
C LEU A 229 -11.62 -12.00 -9.38
N ALA A 230 -10.43 -12.54 -9.63
CA ALA A 230 -10.23 -13.63 -10.58
C ALA A 230 -11.04 -14.87 -10.14
N PRO A 231 -11.50 -15.71 -11.10
CA PRO A 231 -12.13 -16.97 -10.78
C PRO A 231 -11.21 -17.87 -9.93
N TRP A 232 -11.74 -18.51 -8.90
CA TRP A 232 -10.99 -19.41 -8.01
C TRP A 232 -10.84 -20.81 -8.61
N THR A 233 -10.30 -20.87 -9.82
CA THR A 233 -10.11 -22.11 -10.58
C THR A 233 -8.73 -22.15 -11.19
N GLY A 234 -8.14 -23.33 -11.25
CA GLY A 234 -6.79 -23.52 -11.81
C GLY A 234 -5.69 -23.19 -10.81
N ASP A 235 -4.53 -22.83 -11.34
CA ASP A 235 -3.35 -22.49 -10.55
C ASP A 235 -3.47 -21.05 -10.01
N PRO A 236 -3.51 -20.86 -8.68
CA PRO A 236 -3.57 -19.53 -8.07
C PRO A 236 -2.39 -18.62 -8.48
N GLN A 237 -1.22 -19.20 -8.79
CA GLN A 237 -0.04 -18.43 -9.18
C GLN A 237 -0.11 -17.87 -10.61
N SER A 238 -1.07 -18.30 -11.41
CA SER A 238 -1.29 -17.81 -12.78
C SER A 238 -2.06 -16.49 -12.85
N VAL A 239 -2.57 -16.00 -11.73
CA VAL A 239 -3.34 -14.73 -11.59
C VAL A 239 -2.80 -13.89 -10.45
N PRO A 240 -2.98 -12.54 -10.47
CA PRO A 240 -3.51 -11.74 -11.58
C PRO A 240 -2.53 -11.68 -12.78
N ARG A 241 -3.06 -11.24 -13.92
CA ARG A 241 -2.32 -11.06 -15.18
C ARG A 241 -2.38 -9.59 -15.61
N PRO A 242 -1.59 -8.70 -15.00
CA PRO A 242 -1.66 -7.28 -15.32
C PRO A 242 -1.38 -6.99 -16.80
N PHE A 243 -2.27 -6.24 -17.46
CA PHE A 243 -2.19 -5.82 -18.86
C PHE A 243 -2.13 -6.96 -19.90
N ASP A 244 -2.23 -8.22 -19.48
CA ASP A 244 -2.19 -9.38 -20.36
C ASP A 244 -3.51 -9.62 -21.08
N ALA A 245 -3.45 -10.15 -22.31
CA ALA A 245 -4.63 -10.47 -23.10
C ALA A 245 -5.55 -11.54 -22.43
N GLY A 246 -4.99 -12.39 -21.59
CA GLY A 246 -5.74 -13.40 -20.82
C GLY A 246 -6.12 -12.98 -19.39
N ARG A 247 -6.12 -11.67 -19.09
CA ARG A 247 -6.49 -11.17 -17.76
C ARG A 247 -7.96 -11.39 -17.43
N VAL A 248 -8.25 -11.83 -16.22
CA VAL A 248 -9.60 -12.25 -15.81
C VAL A 248 -10.04 -11.68 -14.46
N GLY A 249 -9.20 -10.90 -13.80
CA GLY A 249 -9.47 -10.30 -12.51
C GLY A 249 -8.24 -10.24 -11.61
N THR A 250 -8.42 -9.63 -10.44
CA THR A 250 -7.38 -9.47 -9.41
C THR A 250 -7.43 -10.55 -8.35
N VAL A 251 -6.43 -10.57 -7.47
CA VAL A 251 -6.41 -11.37 -6.23
C VAL A 251 -6.27 -10.41 -5.05
N ASN A 252 -7.05 -10.64 -4.02
CA ASN A 252 -6.93 -9.92 -2.76
C ASN A 252 -5.75 -10.42 -1.94
N GLY A 253 -5.02 -9.50 -1.34
CA GLY A 253 -3.89 -9.80 -0.47
C GLY A 253 -3.83 -8.89 0.74
N GLU A 254 -2.77 -9.05 1.54
CA GLU A 254 -2.47 -8.20 2.68
C GLU A 254 -1.03 -7.70 2.62
N GLY A 255 -0.78 -6.52 3.17
CA GLY A 255 0.56 -5.97 3.22
C GLY A 255 0.58 -4.50 3.63
N SER A 256 1.76 -4.02 3.88
CA SER A 256 2.02 -2.65 4.28
C SER A 256 3.36 -2.16 3.75
N GLY A 257 3.41 -0.89 3.38
CA GLY A 257 4.65 -0.18 3.12
C GLY A 257 4.70 1.12 3.91
N ALA A 258 5.86 1.45 4.43
CA ALA A 258 6.10 2.67 5.18
C ALA A 258 7.35 3.38 4.71
N LEU A 259 7.31 4.71 4.76
CA LEU A 259 8.41 5.61 4.43
C LEU A 259 8.62 6.61 5.57
N VAL A 260 9.87 6.98 5.76
CA VAL A 260 10.26 8.17 6.52
C VAL A 260 10.65 9.24 5.52
N ILE A 261 9.92 10.34 5.53
CA ILE A 261 10.23 11.51 4.71
C ILE A 261 10.58 12.71 5.61
N GLU A 262 11.53 13.48 5.16
CA GLU A 262 12.09 14.60 5.92
C GLU A 262 12.32 15.81 5.03
N SER A 263 12.34 17.01 5.62
CA SER A 263 12.94 18.13 4.91
C SER A 263 14.43 17.83 4.68
N LYS A 264 14.94 18.08 3.48
CA LYS A 264 16.34 17.82 3.14
C LYS A 264 17.30 18.50 4.11
N GLN A 265 16.98 19.74 4.51
CA GLN A 265 17.79 20.49 5.47
C GLN A 265 17.92 19.76 6.81
N PHE A 266 16.80 19.24 7.35
CA PHE A 266 16.79 18.52 8.61
C PHE A 266 17.53 17.18 8.49
N ALA A 267 17.25 16.42 7.41
CA ALA A 267 17.90 15.13 7.17
C ALA A 267 19.42 15.26 7.14
N LEU A 268 19.96 16.23 6.39
CA LEU A 268 21.38 16.47 6.31
C LEU A 268 21.98 16.96 7.64
N ALA A 269 21.26 17.82 8.37
CA ALA A 269 21.71 18.35 9.66
C ALA A 269 21.87 17.26 10.73
N ARG A 270 20.99 16.21 10.70
CA ARG A 270 21.13 15.05 11.60
C ARG A 270 22.09 13.95 11.07
N GLY A 271 22.72 14.16 9.92
CA GLY A 271 23.65 13.22 9.32
C GLY A 271 22.99 12.04 8.58
N ALA A 272 21.69 12.13 8.26
CA ALA A 272 21.02 11.11 7.44
C ALA A 272 21.57 11.10 6.02
N LYS A 273 21.48 9.92 5.39
CA LYS A 273 21.79 9.74 3.97
C LYS A 273 20.47 9.59 3.21
N PRO A 274 20.02 10.63 2.47
CA PRO A 274 18.83 10.50 1.66
C PRO A 274 18.97 9.38 0.63
N LEU A 275 17.91 8.65 0.41
CA LEU A 275 17.83 7.56 -0.58
C LEU A 275 17.25 8.07 -1.90
N ALA A 276 16.25 8.93 -1.79
CA ALA A 276 15.55 9.52 -2.93
C ALA A 276 14.92 10.86 -2.55
N THR A 277 14.51 11.61 -3.57
CA THR A 277 13.77 12.88 -3.45
C THR A 277 12.36 12.72 -3.99
N LEU A 278 11.35 13.18 -3.26
CA LEU A 278 10.00 13.35 -3.77
C LEU A 278 9.92 14.64 -4.58
N ARG A 279 10.04 14.53 -5.90
CA ARG A 279 10.13 15.67 -6.83
C ARG A 279 8.79 16.31 -7.12
N GLY A 280 7.75 15.48 -7.27
CA GLY A 280 6.44 15.99 -7.62
C GLY A 280 5.34 15.00 -7.32
N TYR A 281 4.12 15.50 -7.30
CA TYR A 281 2.94 14.68 -7.02
C TYR A 281 1.67 15.38 -7.50
N CYS A 282 0.65 14.57 -7.81
CA CYS A 282 -0.67 15.07 -8.17
C CYS A 282 -1.75 14.05 -7.84
N GLN A 283 -2.90 14.55 -7.42
CA GLN A 283 -4.14 13.78 -7.29
C GLN A 283 -5.15 14.34 -8.28
N ALA A 284 -5.80 13.47 -9.03
CA ALA A 284 -6.84 13.81 -9.98
C ALA A 284 -8.08 12.96 -9.72
N VAL A 285 -9.24 13.54 -9.95
CA VAL A 285 -10.54 12.85 -9.86
C VAL A 285 -11.30 13.10 -11.14
N ALA A 286 -11.84 12.05 -11.72
CA ALA A 286 -12.77 12.12 -12.85
C ALA A 286 -14.21 11.88 -12.36
N PRO A 287 -15.23 12.45 -13.00
CA PRO A 287 -16.61 12.11 -12.71
C PRO A 287 -16.87 10.61 -12.91
N THR A 288 -17.49 9.97 -11.93
CA THR A 288 -17.66 8.51 -11.87
C THR A 288 -18.68 7.94 -12.85
N ASN A 289 -19.50 8.80 -13.47
CA ASN A 289 -20.63 8.36 -14.30
C ASN A 289 -20.22 7.94 -15.72
N GLU A 290 -18.98 8.20 -16.13
CA GLU A 290 -18.48 7.84 -17.44
C GLU A 290 -17.13 7.14 -17.34
N LEU A 291 -17.10 5.90 -17.78
CA LEU A 291 -15.92 5.03 -17.75
C LEU A 291 -14.71 5.60 -18.52
N LEU A 292 -14.96 6.45 -19.51
CA LEU A 292 -13.94 7.14 -20.32
C LEU A 292 -13.14 8.17 -19.49
N ASN A 293 -13.75 8.76 -18.47
CA ASN A 293 -13.11 9.81 -17.65
C ASN A 293 -12.04 9.29 -16.68
N MET A 294 -11.98 7.97 -16.43
CA MET A 294 -10.95 7.41 -15.58
C MET A 294 -9.56 7.43 -16.22
N ALA A 295 -9.46 7.24 -17.54
CA ALA A 295 -8.21 7.42 -18.27
C ALA A 295 -7.70 8.86 -18.16
N GLU A 296 -8.58 9.86 -18.25
CA GLU A 296 -8.25 11.27 -18.07
C GLU A 296 -7.70 11.55 -16.66
N SER A 297 -8.24 10.93 -15.60
CA SER A 297 -7.71 11.12 -14.25
C SER A 297 -6.30 10.56 -14.11
N VAL A 298 -5.98 9.44 -14.76
CA VAL A 298 -4.62 8.87 -14.82
C VAL A 298 -3.68 9.81 -15.55
N GLU A 299 -4.06 10.27 -16.76
CA GLU A 299 -3.28 11.25 -17.53
C GLU A 299 -2.99 12.51 -16.73
N ARG A 300 -4.01 13.10 -16.12
CA ARG A 300 -3.90 14.34 -15.33
C ARG A 300 -3.05 14.16 -14.09
N SER A 301 -3.09 13.00 -13.43
CA SER A 301 -2.25 12.74 -12.26
C SER A 301 -0.78 12.65 -12.65
N ILE A 302 -0.44 11.94 -13.74
CA ILE A 302 0.93 11.81 -14.24
C ILE A 302 1.47 13.17 -14.70
N THR A 303 0.74 13.86 -15.60
CA THR A 303 1.17 15.14 -16.16
C THR A 303 1.28 16.23 -15.08
N GLY A 304 0.34 16.24 -14.12
CA GLY A 304 0.38 17.15 -12.98
C GLY A 304 1.58 16.90 -12.05
N ALA A 305 1.90 15.63 -11.79
CA ALA A 305 3.05 15.25 -10.98
C ALA A 305 4.39 15.64 -11.66
N LEU A 306 4.52 15.39 -12.97
CA LEU A 306 5.66 15.80 -13.78
C LEU A 306 5.81 17.34 -13.80
N LYS A 307 4.72 18.05 -14.02
CA LYS A 307 4.70 19.52 -13.97
C LYS A 307 5.19 20.05 -12.62
N LYS A 308 4.71 19.48 -11.51
CA LYS A 308 5.17 19.86 -10.16
C LYS A 308 6.65 19.52 -9.93
N ALA A 309 7.12 18.41 -10.49
CA ALA A 309 8.52 18.00 -10.43
C ALA A 309 9.45 18.90 -11.26
N GLY A 310 8.90 19.66 -12.22
CA GLY A 310 9.67 20.38 -13.22
C GLY A 310 10.43 19.46 -14.18
N MET A 311 9.88 18.24 -14.40
CA MET A 311 10.51 17.18 -15.21
C MET A 311 9.66 16.85 -16.42
N SER A 312 10.35 16.46 -17.49
CA SER A 312 9.75 15.90 -18.71
C SER A 312 9.64 14.38 -18.60
N ILE A 313 8.75 13.78 -19.37
CA ILE A 313 8.63 12.31 -19.45
C ILE A 313 9.94 11.64 -19.96
N GLY A 314 10.73 12.35 -20.75
CA GLY A 314 12.03 11.88 -21.24
C GLY A 314 13.05 11.61 -20.14
N GLU A 315 12.87 12.17 -18.94
CA GLU A 315 13.74 11.97 -17.77
C GLU A 315 13.28 10.80 -16.89
N ILE A 316 12.10 10.24 -17.17
CA ILE A 316 11.50 9.15 -16.41
C ILE A 316 11.96 7.81 -16.99
N ASP A 317 12.45 6.91 -16.13
CA ASP A 317 12.88 5.57 -16.50
C ASP A 317 11.67 4.67 -16.79
N HIS A 318 10.75 4.60 -15.83
CA HIS A 318 9.55 3.76 -15.95
C HIS A 318 8.36 4.36 -15.19
N ILE A 319 7.18 3.91 -15.59
CA ILE A 319 5.94 4.11 -14.84
C ILE A 319 5.68 2.85 -14.00
N ASN A 320 5.61 2.98 -12.69
CA ASN A 320 5.14 1.91 -11.82
C ASN A 320 3.61 2.05 -11.71
N ALA A 321 2.91 1.26 -12.51
CA ALA A 321 1.47 1.28 -12.67
C ALA A 321 0.72 0.55 -11.54
N ASP A 322 -0.60 0.72 -11.46
CA ASP A 322 -1.47 -0.07 -10.59
C ASP A 322 -1.62 -1.50 -11.14
N GLY A 323 -2.05 -1.66 -12.42
CA GLY A 323 -2.07 -2.94 -13.11
C GLY A 323 -2.87 -4.02 -12.38
N LEU A 324 -4.18 -3.81 -12.24
CA LEU A 324 -5.04 -4.64 -11.38
C LEU A 324 -5.26 -6.07 -11.90
N GLY A 325 -5.05 -6.30 -13.21
CA GLY A 325 -5.33 -7.57 -13.88
C GLY A 325 -6.80 -7.74 -14.27
N THR A 326 -7.57 -6.67 -14.29
CA THR A 326 -8.97 -6.67 -14.76
C THR A 326 -9.07 -6.07 -16.16
N VAL A 327 -10.02 -6.54 -16.96
CA VAL A 327 -10.14 -6.10 -18.35
C VAL A 327 -10.35 -4.58 -18.44
N GLU A 328 -11.29 -4.07 -17.66
CA GLU A 328 -11.70 -2.67 -17.78
C GLU A 328 -10.74 -1.69 -17.09
N ASP A 329 -10.24 -2.02 -15.88
CA ASP A 329 -9.38 -1.09 -15.14
C ASP A 329 -8.02 -0.96 -15.82
N ASP A 330 -7.44 -2.07 -16.30
CA ASP A 330 -6.15 -2.09 -16.99
C ASP A 330 -6.23 -1.34 -18.34
N ALA A 331 -7.32 -1.51 -19.10
CA ALA A 331 -7.49 -0.80 -20.36
C ALA A 331 -7.58 0.73 -20.16
N ARG A 332 -8.28 1.18 -19.10
CA ARG A 332 -8.40 2.61 -18.76
C ARG A 332 -7.07 3.19 -18.27
N GLU A 333 -6.40 2.45 -17.41
CA GLU A 333 -5.08 2.85 -16.91
C GLU A 333 -4.09 2.97 -18.07
N ALA A 334 -4.05 1.96 -18.94
CA ALA A 334 -3.19 1.95 -20.13
C ALA A 334 -3.48 3.13 -21.06
N ALA A 335 -4.74 3.48 -21.31
CA ALA A 335 -5.10 4.64 -22.10
C ALA A 335 -4.58 5.95 -21.50
N GLY A 336 -4.72 6.13 -20.17
CA GLY A 336 -4.22 7.31 -19.49
C GLY A 336 -2.68 7.38 -19.44
N ILE A 337 -2.00 6.24 -19.21
CA ILE A 337 -0.53 6.15 -19.27
C ILE A 337 -0.05 6.47 -20.68
N LYS A 338 -0.68 5.91 -21.72
CA LYS A 338 -0.31 6.16 -23.12
C LYS A 338 -0.41 7.63 -23.47
N ALA A 339 -1.49 8.30 -23.05
CA ALA A 339 -1.69 9.72 -23.29
C ALA A 339 -0.65 10.60 -22.58
N ALA A 340 -0.29 10.27 -21.32
CA ALA A 340 0.64 11.07 -20.51
C ALA A 340 2.12 10.75 -20.76
N ALA A 341 2.45 9.48 -21.05
CA ALA A 341 3.81 8.96 -20.99
C ALA A 341 4.28 8.25 -22.28
N GLY A 342 3.42 8.13 -23.29
CA GLY A 342 3.78 7.51 -24.58
C GLY A 342 4.26 6.07 -24.45
N ASP A 343 5.49 5.79 -24.87
CA ASP A 343 6.12 4.45 -24.85
C ASP A 343 7.08 4.26 -23.69
N THR A 344 6.97 5.08 -22.64
CA THR A 344 7.75 4.88 -21.41
C THR A 344 7.50 3.47 -20.84
N PRO A 345 8.55 2.73 -20.42
CA PRO A 345 8.39 1.38 -19.86
C PRO A 345 7.43 1.35 -18.68
N VAL A 346 6.60 0.31 -18.59
CA VAL A 346 5.57 0.14 -17.55
C VAL A 346 5.85 -1.13 -16.74
N PHE A 347 5.95 -0.97 -15.43
CA PHE A 347 6.12 -2.04 -14.45
C PHE A 347 4.92 -2.09 -13.49
N THR A 348 4.60 -3.26 -12.97
CA THR A 348 3.73 -3.46 -11.81
C THR A 348 4.08 -4.76 -11.10
N GLY A 349 3.98 -4.76 -9.76
CA GLY A 349 4.26 -5.93 -8.94
C GLY A 349 3.05 -6.85 -8.69
N LYS A 350 1.84 -6.47 -9.14
CA LYS A 350 0.59 -7.17 -8.76
C LYS A 350 0.53 -8.64 -9.16
N GLY A 351 1.22 -9.05 -10.21
CA GLY A 351 1.34 -10.45 -10.59
C GLY A 351 1.98 -11.33 -9.51
N HIS A 352 2.73 -10.73 -8.58
CA HIS A 352 3.41 -11.42 -7.47
C HIS A 352 2.56 -11.50 -6.20
N PHE A 353 1.81 -10.44 -5.86
CA PHE A 353 1.20 -10.29 -4.52
C PHE A 353 -0.26 -9.77 -4.54
N GLY A 354 -0.86 -9.62 -5.72
CA GLY A 354 -2.25 -9.14 -5.82
C GLY A 354 -2.42 -7.70 -5.33
N THR A 355 -3.64 -7.34 -4.89
CA THR A 355 -3.94 -6.02 -4.34
C THR A 355 -3.93 -6.03 -2.81
N LEU A 356 -3.15 -5.14 -2.21
CA LEU A 356 -2.95 -5.05 -0.76
C LEU A 356 -3.80 -3.92 -0.13
N GLY A 357 -4.91 -3.53 -0.80
CA GLY A 357 -5.73 -2.42 -0.35
C GLY A 357 -4.93 -1.12 -0.20
N SER A 358 -5.08 -0.42 0.91
CA SER A 358 -4.38 0.84 1.18
C SER A 358 -2.86 0.71 1.32
N GLY A 359 -2.32 -0.50 1.51
CA GLY A 359 -0.87 -0.77 1.52
C GLY A 359 -0.23 -0.80 0.14
N THR A 360 -1.03 -1.00 -0.91
CA THR A 360 -0.57 -1.27 -2.28
C THR A 360 0.46 -0.26 -2.78
N GLY A 361 0.12 1.03 -2.74
CA GLY A 361 0.96 2.07 -3.36
C GLY A 361 2.36 2.18 -2.73
N ALA A 362 2.47 2.05 -1.42
CA ALA A 362 3.75 2.13 -0.72
C ALA A 362 4.62 0.89 -0.97
N VAL A 363 4.02 -0.33 -1.03
CA VAL A 363 4.76 -1.56 -1.36
C VAL A 363 5.27 -1.53 -2.80
N GLU A 364 4.44 -1.10 -3.75
CA GLU A 364 4.84 -0.98 -5.15
C GLU A 364 5.87 0.14 -5.36
N LEU A 365 5.75 1.26 -4.64
CA LEU A 365 6.76 2.32 -4.66
C LEU A 365 8.11 1.80 -4.15
N ALA A 366 8.11 0.99 -3.09
CA ALA A 366 9.32 0.35 -2.56
C ALA A 366 9.99 -0.57 -3.60
N ALA A 367 9.22 -1.29 -4.42
CA ALA A 367 9.78 -2.10 -5.52
C ALA A 367 10.62 -1.25 -6.49
N SER A 368 10.10 -0.09 -6.92
CA SER A 368 10.85 0.83 -7.79
C SER A 368 12.02 1.49 -7.09
N LEU A 369 11.92 1.86 -5.81
CA LEU A 369 13.05 2.40 -5.04
C LEU A 369 14.22 1.39 -4.99
N ILE A 370 13.92 0.12 -4.73
CA ILE A 370 14.94 -0.94 -4.72
C ILE A 370 15.50 -1.16 -6.13
N ALA A 371 14.64 -1.17 -7.16
CA ALA A 371 15.06 -1.30 -8.55
C ALA A 371 16.02 -0.18 -8.99
N MET A 372 15.77 1.06 -8.57
CA MET A 372 16.66 2.20 -8.81
C MET A 372 18.03 2.02 -8.14
N GLU A 373 18.07 1.37 -6.97
CA GLU A 373 19.33 1.03 -6.29
C GLU A 373 20.07 -0.09 -7.01
N LYS A 374 19.35 -1.16 -7.36
CA LYS A 374 19.92 -2.37 -7.99
C LYS A 374 20.22 -2.21 -9.49
N GLY A 375 19.67 -1.18 -10.15
CA GLY A 375 19.87 -0.89 -11.57
C GLY A 375 19.09 -1.77 -12.53
N THR A 376 18.09 -2.52 -12.06
CA THR A 376 17.28 -3.43 -12.89
C THR A 376 15.85 -3.57 -12.36
N LEU A 377 14.91 -3.88 -13.25
CA LEU A 377 13.53 -4.29 -12.96
C LEU A 377 13.27 -5.67 -13.58
N PRO A 378 12.64 -6.59 -12.82
CA PRO A 378 12.22 -7.86 -13.40
C PRO A 378 11.01 -7.66 -14.34
N PRO A 379 10.69 -8.64 -15.18
CA PRO A 379 9.50 -8.60 -16.03
C PRO A 379 8.22 -8.57 -15.17
N VAL A 380 7.17 -7.96 -15.71
CA VAL A 380 5.82 -8.01 -15.12
C VAL A 380 5.35 -9.47 -15.14
N ARG A 381 5.16 -10.04 -13.95
CA ARG A 381 4.74 -11.43 -13.81
C ARG A 381 3.35 -11.66 -14.44
N ASN A 382 3.19 -12.81 -15.10
CA ASN A 382 1.97 -13.25 -15.79
C ASN A 382 1.52 -12.36 -16.97
N CYS A 383 2.36 -11.44 -17.48
CA CYS A 383 2.12 -10.73 -18.72
C CYS A 383 2.93 -11.38 -19.86
N GLU A 384 2.34 -12.36 -20.54
CA GLU A 384 2.95 -13.05 -21.67
C GLU A 384 2.70 -12.34 -23.00
N LYS A 385 1.49 -11.83 -23.17
CA LYS A 385 1.05 -11.07 -24.34
C LYS A 385 0.27 -9.84 -23.89
N VAL A 386 0.84 -8.66 -24.09
CA VAL A 386 0.13 -7.41 -23.82
C VAL A 386 -1.17 -7.34 -24.62
N ALA A 387 -2.25 -7.00 -23.98
CA ALA A 387 -3.57 -6.92 -24.59
C ALA A 387 -3.67 -5.78 -25.60
N ASP A 388 -4.40 -5.97 -26.68
CA ASP A 388 -4.56 -4.98 -27.74
C ASP A 388 -5.22 -3.67 -27.25
N ASP A 389 -6.04 -3.76 -26.19
CA ASP A 389 -6.68 -2.62 -25.52
C ASP A 389 -5.80 -1.96 -24.43
N CYS A 390 -4.56 -2.44 -24.27
CA CYS A 390 -3.54 -1.87 -23.39
C CYS A 390 -2.31 -1.40 -24.20
N PRO A 391 -2.39 -0.32 -25.02
CA PRO A 391 -1.35 0.07 -25.96
C PRO A 391 -0.14 0.74 -25.30
N ILE A 392 0.43 0.12 -24.26
CA ILE A 392 1.57 0.60 -23.45
C ILE A 392 2.76 -0.37 -23.55
N ASN A 393 3.95 0.12 -23.22
CA ASN A 393 5.19 -0.64 -23.27
C ASN A 393 5.41 -1.40 -21.94
N VAL A 394 4.69 -2.50 -21.71
CA VAL A 394 4.84 -3.34 -20.50
C VAL A 394 6.22 -4.02 -20.51
N ILE A 395 6.93 -3.99 -19.40
CA ILE A 395 8.20 -4.67 -19.18
C ILE A 395 7.96 -6.18 -19.12
N THR A 396 8.15 -6.89 -20.26
CA THR A 396 7.98 -8.34 -20.39
C THR A 396 9.30 -9.12 -20.33
N LYS A 397 10.44 -8.42 -20.24
CA LYS A 397 11.79 -8.95 -20.04
C LYS A 397 12.50 -8.10 -19.02
N GLU A 398 13.60 -8.57 -18.45
CA GLU A 398 14.41 -7.77 -17.54
C GLU A 398 14.75 -6.42 -18.18
N HIS A 399 14.49 -5.34 -17.45
CA HIS A 399 14.73 -3.97 -17.87
C HIS A 399 15.90 -3.37 -17.09
N THR A 400 16.87 -2.83 -17.80
CA THR A 400 17.99 -2.08 -17.19
C THR A 400 17.52 -0.66 -16.87
N VAL A 401 17.61 -0.24 -15.62
CA VAL A 401 17.33 1.13 -15.19
C VAL A 401 18.44 2.05 -15.69
N THR A 402 18.09 3.01 -16.51
CA THR A 402 19.03 3.93 -17.17
C THR A 402 18.90 5.40 -16.76
N LYS A 403 17.79 5.75 -16.12
CA LYS A 403 17.51 7.12 -15.66
C LYS A 403 17.27 7.12 -14.15
N ASN A 404 17.33 8.30 -13.54
CA ASN A 404 17.31 8.44 -12.08
C ASN A 404 15.91 8.68 -11.49
N ALA A 405 14.86 8.76 -12.30
CA ALA A 405 13.53 9.05 -11.82
C ALA A 405 12.49 8.07 -12.37
N PHE A 406 11.44 7.81 -11.58
CA PHE A 406 10.26 7.05 -11.97
C PHE A 406 8.97 7.74 -11.50
N VAL A 407 7.85 7.35 -12.09
CA VAL A 407 6.52 7.77 -11.64
C VAL A 407 5.81 6.55 -11.05
N LYS A 408 5.32 6.64 -9.83
CA LYS A 408 4.39 5.66 -9.24
C LYS A 408 2.97 6.19 -9.32
N ILE A 409 2.04 5.37 -9.84
CA ILE A 409 0.61 5.69 -9.89
C ILE A 409 -0.22 4.59 -9.23
N ASN A 410 -1.33 5.00 -8.61
CA ASN A 410 -2.44 4.12 -8.25
C ASN A 410 -3.76 4.81 -8.60
N GLN A 411 -4.77 3.99 -8.84
CA GLN A 411 -6.12 4.43 -9.15
C GLN A 411 -7.19 3.66 -8.37
N THR A 412 -8.40 4.20 -8.33
CA THR A 412 -9.57 3.53 -7.77
C THR A 412 -10.67 3.40 -8.81
N ASN A 413 -11.56 2.44 -8.63
CA ASN A 413 -12.76 2.30 -9.46
C ASN A 413 -13.76 3.46 -9.29
N MET A 414 -13.47 4.42 -8.41
CA MET A 414 -14.26 5.63 -8.18
C MET A 414 -13.69 6.86 -8.92
N GLY A 415 -12.84 6.65 -9.93
CA GLY A 415 -12.30 7.73 -10.77
C GLY A 415 -11.17 8.54 -10.15
N ARG A 416 -10.62 8.15 -9.01
CA ARG A 416 -9.46 8.82 -8.40
C ARG A 416 -8.18 8.20 -8.91
N SER A 417 -7.22 9.04 -9.29
CA SER A 417 -5.84 8.66 -9.59
C SER A 417 -4.86 9.53 -8.80
N THR A 418 -3.77 8.92 -8.35
CA THR A 418 -2.72 9.59 -7.59
C THR A 418 -1.37 9.20 -8.17
N ALA A 419 -0.51 10.18 -8.46
CA ALA A 419 0.82 9.99 -8.99
C ALA A 419 1.87 10.70 -8.13
N VAL A 420 3.03 10.08 -7.96
CA VAL A 420 4.23 10.67 -7.35
C VAL A 420 5.43 10.46 -8.25
N VAL A 421 6.29 11.47 -8.36
CA VAL A 421 7.58 11.42 -9.07
C VAL A 421 8.68 11.31 -8.03
N ILE A 422 9.44 10.25 -8.12
CA ILE A 422 10.58 9.96 -7.23
C ILE A 422 11.86 9.98 -8.05
N GLU A 423 12.86 10.67 -7.54
CA GLU A 423 14.20 10.72 -8.12
C GLU A 423 15.21 10.16 -7.12
N LYS A 424 16.10 9.28 -7.56
CA LYS A 424 17.22 8.76 -6.77
C LYS A 424 18.11 9.93 -6.34
N TYR A 425 18.51 9.93 -5.05
CA TYR A 425 19.33 11.00 -4.48
C TYR A 425 20.79 10.91 -4.92
#